data_0c24ad51101479d445d38a1238f396e0
#
_entry.id   0c24ad51101479d445d38a1238f396e0
#
_cell.length_a   1.000
_cell.length_b   1.000
_cell.length_c   1.000
_cell.angle_alpha   90.00
_cell.angle_beta   90.00
_cell.angle_gamma   90.00
#
_symmetry.space_group_name_H-M   'P 1'
#
loop_
_entity.id
_entity.type
_entity.pdbx_description
1 polymer ?
#
loop_
_entity_poly.entity_id
_entity_poly.type
_entity_poly.pdbx_seq_one_letter_code
_entity_poly.pdbx_strand_id
1 'polypeptide(L)'
;MSKEFKKYMSVYIIGWKIFSAISGATMVGFFISMFAGNDVDYFGLLFWIVAFIASLIPWFISLRFFRNLENDIRAYQIEADFRKAIPKFNDNIRLGNQWLFISNRSKLITFSDITRVYPYVKKSDGFVSERGLKYVDTKGHRHKLCKMGPRNDPALEIIEIISIIQSKNPCVKIGR
;
A
#
# COMPACT_ATOMS: atom_id res chain seq x y z
N MET A 1 -7.36 -4.19 -17.83
CA MET A 1 -7.74 -3.46 -16.58
C MET A 1 -7.90 -1.97 -16.86
N SER A 2 -8.92 -1.34 -16.28
CA SER A 2 -9.24 0.09 -16.49
C SER A 2 -8.14 1.01 -15.98
N LYS A 3 -8.07 2.21 -16.58
CA LYS A 3 -7.14 3.27 -16.11
C LYS A 3 -7.42 3.67 -14.65
N GLU A 4 -8.70 3.67 -14.25
CA GLU A 4 -9.12 4.02 -12.90
C GLU A 4 -8.59 3.03 -11.86
N PHE A 5 -8.74 1.74 -12.10
CA PHE A 5 -8.20 0.70 -11.22
C PHE A 5 -6.68 0.80 -11.10
N LYS A 6 -5.98 0.94 -12.24
CA LYS A 6 -4.51 1.10 -12.24
C LYS A 6 -4.08 2.35 -11.46
N LYS A 7 -4.78 3.48 -11.66
CA LYS A 7 -4.52 4.73 -10.93
C LYS A 7 -4.70 4.52 -9.42
N TYR A 8 -5.81 3.93 -9.00
CA TYR A 8 -6.11 3.67 -7.59
C TYR A 8 -5.04 2.79 -6.95
N MET A 9 -4.71 1.66 -7.57
CA MET A 9 -3.73 0.72 -7.02
C MET A 9 -2.27 1.21 -7.12
N SER A 10 -1.99 2.24 -7.91
CA SER A 10 -0.65 2.82 -8.09
C SER A 10 -0.34 4.02 -7.20
N VAL A 11 -1.28 4.49 -6.38
CA VAL A 11 -1.10 5.70 -5.53
C VAL A 11 0.17 5.62 -4.68
N TYR A 12 0.44 4.46 -4.08
CA TYR A 12 1.65 4.24 -3.29
C TYR A 12 2.96 4.42 -4.07
N ILE A 13 2.94 4.17 -5.38
CA ILE A 13 4.13 4.15 -6.23
C ILE A 13 4.47 5.55 -6.75
N ILE A 14 3.50 6.47 -6.76
CA ILE A 14 3.72 7.82 -7.26
C ILE A 14 4.85 8.52 -6.49
N GLY A 15 4.84 8.41 -5.16
CA GLY A 15 5.90 8.95 -4.32
C GLY A 15 7.28 8.36 -4.66
N TRP A 16 7.35 7.05 -4.88
CA TRP A 16 8.59 6.37 -5.25
C TRP A 16 9.08 6.75 -6.65
N LYS A 17 8.18 6.98 -7.60
CA LYS A 17 8.54 7.48 -8.95
C LYS A 17 9.14 8.87 -8.88
N ILE A 18 8.57 9.77 -8.09
CA ILE A 18 9.10 11.13 -7.87
C ILE A 18 10.48 11.04 -7.22
N PHE A 19 10.62 10.26 -6.16
CA PHE A 19 11.90 10.07 -5.48
C PHE A 19 12.97 9.47 -6.41
N SER A 20 12.61 8.49 -7.25
CA SER A 20 13.50 7.90 -8.25
C SER A 20 13.95 8.94 -9.29
N ALA A 21 13.04 9.80 -9.76
CA ALA A 21 13.37 10.86 -10.71
C ALA A 21 14.34 11.89 -10.09
N ILE A 22 14.11 12.31 -8.85
CA ILE A 22 15.01 13.24 -8.12
C ILE A 22 16.37 12.59 -7.92
N SER A 23 16.43 11.35 -7.42
CA SER A 23 17.69 10.63 -7.19
C SER A 23 18.48 10.46 -8.48
N GLY A 24 17.81 10.12 -9.59
CA GLY A 24 18.43 9.99 -10.90
C GLY A 24 18.99 11.31 -11.43
N ALA A 25 18.22 12.39 -11.31
CA ALA A 25 18.69 13.73 -11.72
C ALA A 25 19.91 14.19 -10.90
N THR A 26 19.90 13.94 -9.59
CA THR A 26 21.04 14.26 -8.71
C THR A 26 22.29 13.47 -9.10
N MET A 27 22.16 12.16 -9.38
CA MET A 27 23.28 11.36 -9.88
C MET A 27 23.86 11.92 -11.17
N VAL A 28 23.01 12.27 -12.14
CA VAL A 28 23.47 12.88 -13.40
C VAL A 28 24.24 14.18 -13.12
N GLY A 29 23.78 15.02 -12.21
CA GLY A 29 24.47 16.22 -11.77
C GLY A 29 25.88 15.92 -11.22
N PHE A 30 26.03 14.90 -10.37
CA PHE A 30 27.33 14.47 -9.85
C PHE A 30 28.26 14.00 -10.96
N PHE A 31 27.77 13.22 -11.93
CA PHE A 31 28.57 12.76 -13.06
C PHE A 31 29.02 13.94 -13.93
N ILE A 32 28.15 14.89 -14.23
CA ILE A 32 28.50 16.10 -14.98
C ILE A 32 29.62 16.89 -14.24
N SER A 33 29.48 17.08 -12.92
CA SER A 33 30.50 17.75 -12.11
C SER A 33 31.84 17.04 -12.16
N MET A 34 31.84 15.71 -12.11
CA MET A 34 33.04 14.90 -12.19
C MET A 34 33.75 15.08 -13.57
N PHE A 35 32.99 15.08 -14.67
CA PHE A 35 33.55 15.29 -16.01
C PHE A 35 34.01 16.73 -16.23
N ALA A 36 33.40 17.69 -15.52
CA ALA A 36 33.83 19.09 -15.55
C ALA A 36 35.13 19.39 -14.73
N GLY A 37 35.72 18.35 -14.09
CA GLY A 37 36.92 18.49 -13.30
C GLY A 37 36.72 19.14 -11.93
N ASN A 38 35.48 19.21 -11.45
CA ASN A 38 35.17 19.70 -10.11
C ASN A 38 35.44 18.61 -9.06
N ASP A 39 35.76 19.04 -7.84
CA ASP A 39 35.81 18.10 -6.70
C ASP A 39 34.42 17.51 -6.45
N VAL A 40 34.32 16.20 -6.44
CA VAL A 40 33.07 15.47 -6.24
C VAL A 40 33.11 14.79 -4.89
N ASP A 41 32.07 15.00 -4.11
CA ASP A 41 31.82 14.21 -2.90
C ASP A 41 31.40 12.78 -3.27
N TYR A 42 32.38 11.87 -3.27
CA TYR A 42 32.15 10.46 -3.58
C TYR A 42 31.19 9.77 -2.58
N PHE A 43 31.16 10.22 -1.34
CA PHE A 43 30.21 9.71 -0.36
C PHE A 43 28.76 10.11 -0.71
N GLY A 44 28.57 11.36 -1.11
CA GLY A 44 27.29 11.85 -1.62
C GLY A 44 26.86 11.12 -2.87
N LEU A 45 27.77 10.90 -3.82
CA LEU A 45 27.48 10.13 -5.04
C LEU A 45 27.03 8.69 -4.71
N LEU A 46 27.78 7.99 -3.85
CA LEU A 46 27.45 6.62 -3.45
C LEU A 46 26.07 6.55 -2.77
N PHE A 47 25.78 7.51 -1.88
CA PHE A 47 24.47 7.61 -1.23
C PHE A 47 23.32 7.71 -2.25
N TRP A 48 23.47 8.58 -3.26
CA TRP A 48 22.44 8.76 -4.27
C TRP A 48 22.30 7.56 -5.22
N ILE A 49 23.39 6.85 -5.53
CA ILE A 49 23.33 5.59 -6.28
C ILE A 49 22.49 4.56 -5.51
N VAL A 50 22.77 4.36 -4.23
CA VAL A 50 22.05 3.41 -3.39
C VAL A 50 20.57 3.83 -3.26
N ALA A 51 20.29 5.11 -3.05
CA ALA A 51 18.94 5.65 -2.96
C ALA A 51 18.15 5.44 -4.26
N PHE A 52 18.78 5.65 -5.42
CA PHE A 52 18.18 5.42 -6.72
C PHE A 52 17.83 3.93 -6.91
N ILE A 53 18.77 3.03 -6.69
CA ILE A 53 18.54 1.58 -6.81
C ILE A 53 17.42 1.14 -5.86
N ALA A 54 17.45 1.58 -4.60
CA ALA A 54 16.41 1.27 -3.61
C ALA A 54 15.02 1.76 -4.03
N SER A 55 14.94 2.91 -4.70
CA SER A 55 13.69 3.48 -5.18
C SER A 55 13.05 2.70 -6.34
N LEU A 56 13.86 1.94 -7.10
CA LEU A 56 13.35 1.11 -8.19
C LEU A 56 12.63 -0.15 -7.69
N ILE A 57 12.96 -0.65 -6.48
CA ILE A 57 12.38 -1.88 -5.94
C ILE A 57 10.84 -1.82 -5.87
N PRO A 58 10.20 -0.80 -5.26
CA PRO A 58 8.75 -0.68 -5.23
C PRO A 58 8.13 -0.61 -6.62
N TRP A 59 8.83 0.01 -7.58
CA TRP A 59 8.37 0.08 -8.95
C TRP A 59 8.32 -1.30 -9.61
N PHE A 60 9.40 -2.09 -9.51
CA PHE A 60 9.43 -3.46 -10.02
C PHE A 60 8.38 -4.36 -9.36
N ILE A 61 8.21 -4.26 -8.04
CA ILE A 61 7.16 -5.00 -7.32
C ILE A 61 5.78 -4.67 -7.89
N SER A 62 5.52 -3.40 -8.17
CA SER A 62 4.25 -2.98 -8.74
C SER A 62 4.04 -3.45 -10.18
N LEU A 63 5.05 -3.34 -11.03
CA LEU A 63 4.95 -3.85 -12.40
C LEU A 63 4.64 -5.35 -12.40
N ARG A 64 5.31 -6.10 -11.53
CA ARG A 64 5.06 -7.53 -11.35
C ARG A 64 3.64 -7.80 -10.85
N PHE A 65 3.16 -7.00 -9.89
CA PHE A 65 1.80 -7.10 -9.37
C PHE A 65 0.77 -6.90 -10.49
N PHE A 66 0.86 -5.81 -11.26
CA PHE A 66 -0.08 -5.54 -12.35
C PHE A 66 -0.01 -6.59 -13.44
N ARG A 67 1.19 -7.04 -13.83
CA ARG A 67 1.38 -8.10 -14.82
C ARG A 67 0.74 -9.42 -14.38
N ASN A 68 0.95 -9.81 -13.12
CA ASN A 68 0.35 -11.01 -12.57
C ASN A 68 -1.17 -10.89 -12.54
N LEU A 69 -1.69 -9.71 -12.18
CA LEU A 69 -3.12 -9.46 -12.09
C LEU A 69 -3.78 -9.44 -13.48
N GLU A 70 -3.12 -8.89 -14.50
CA GLU A 70 -3.63 -8.90 -15.88
C GLU A 70 -3.68 -10.32 -16.48
N ASN A 71 -2.77 -11.17 -16.07
CA ASN A 71 -2.72 -12.57 -16.48
C ASN A 71 -3.61 -13.49 -15.64
N ASP A 72 -4.25 -12.99 -14.56
CA ASP A 72 -5.16 -13.78 -13.74
C ASP A 72 -6.48 -13.97 -14.50
N ILE A 73 -6.95 -15.21 -14.57
CA ILE A 73 -8.25 -15.56 -15.17
C ILE A 73 -9.39 -14.76 -14.56
N ARG A 74 -9.22 -14.33 -13.30
CA ARG A 74 -10.22 -13.54 -12.55
C ARG A 74 -10.10 -12.03 -12.75
N ALA A 75 -9.20 -11.54 -13.61
CA ALA A 75 -8.94 -10.12 -13.81
C ALA A 75 -10.22 -9.32 -14.10
N TYR A 76 -11.12 -9.86 -14.91
CA TYR A 76 -12.41 -9.24 -15.21
C TYR A 76 -13.32 -9.16 -13.97
N GLN A 77 -13.38 -10.22 -13.17
CA GLN A 77 -14.19 -10.26 -11.96
C GLN A 77 -13.67 -9.29 -10.90
N ILE A 78 -12.33 -9.22 -10.75
CA ILE A 78 -11.66 -8.29 -9.84
C ILE A 78 -11.99 -6.84 -10.22
N GLU A 79 -11.94 -6.51 -11.51
CA GLU A 79 -12.26 -5.16 -11.97
C GLU A 79 -13.75 -4.83 -11.81
N ALA A 80 -14.64 -5.79 -12.11
CA ALA A 80 -16.07 -5.61 -11.93
C ALA A 80 -16.43 -5.39 -10.45
N ASP A 81 -15.76 -6.11 -9.55
CA ASP A 81 -15.94 -5.95 -8.10
C ASP A 81 -15.39 -4.61 -7.61
N PHE A 82 -14.25 -4.16 -8.13
CA PHE A 82 -13.66 -2.85 -7.84
C PHE A 82 -14.61 -1.68 -8.18
N ARG A 83 -15.28 -1.74 -9.32
CA ARG A 83 -16.23 -0.68 -9.73
C ARG A 83 -17.44 -0.55 -8.81
N LYS A 84 -17.82 -1.64 -8.15
CA LYS A 84 -18.93 -1.69 -7.17
C LYS A 84 -18.48 -1.52 -5.73
N ALA A 85 -17.16 -1.47 -5.51
CA ALA A 85 -16.59 -1.45 -4.18
C ALA A 85 -16.85 -0.14 -3.44
N ILE A 86 -17.19 -0.24 -2.17
CA ILE A 86 -17.49 0.89 -1.28
C ILE A 86 -16.17 1.51 -0.79
N PRO A 87 -15.93 2.81 -1.06
CA PRO A 87 -14.74 3.50 -0.57
C PRO A 87 -14.81 3.74 0.94
N LYS A 88 -13.69 3.56 1.64
CA LYS A 88 -13.51 3.82 3.06
C LYS A 88 -12.14 4.45 3.30
N PHE A 89 -11.97 5.16 4.44
CA PHE A 89 -10.72 5.82 4.82
C PHE A 89 -10.16 6.75 3.72
N ASN A 90 -10.96 7.74 3.31
CA ASN A 90 -10.59 8.67 2.24
C ASN A 90 -10.16 7.94 0.96
N ASP A 91 -10.88 6.89 0.61
CA ASP A 91 -10.63 6.04 -0.55
C ASP A 91 -9.30 5.26 -0.52
N ASN A 92 -8.67 5.13 0.64
CA ASN A 92 -7.48 4.28 0.78
C ASN A 92 -7.82 2.78 0.76
N ILE A 93 -9.07 2.44 1.08
CA ILE A 93 -9.61 1.08 1.08
C ILE A 93 -10.91 1.09 0.30
N ARG A 94 -11.10 0.10 -0.55
CA ARG A 94 -12.38 -0.21 -1.18
C ARG A 94 -12.80 -1.63 -0.84
N LEU A 95 -14.05 -1.77 -0.41
CA LEU A 95 -14.66 -3.04 0.00
C LEU A 95 -15.61 -3.50 -1.11
N GLY A 96 -15.16 -4.47 -1.89
CA GLY A 96 -15.98 -5.13 -2.91
C GLY A 96 -16.85 -6.25 -2.34
N ASN A 97 -17.34 -7.13 -3.20
CA ASN A 97 -18.09 -8.32 -2.79
C ASN A 97 -17.18 -9.49 -2.39
N GLN A 98 -16.10 -9.68 -3.13
CA GLN A 98 -15.15 -10.77 -2.91
C GLN A 98 -13.78 -10.28 -2.48
N TRP A 99 -13.40 -9.06 -2.90
CA TRP A 99 -12.07 -8.51 -2.69
C TRP A 99 -12.09 -7.21 -1.90
N LEU A 100 -11.00 -7.03 -1.18
CA LEU A 100 -10.63 -5.83 -0.47
C LEU A 100 -9.42 -5.21 -1.19
N PHE A 101 -9.56 -3.96 -1.62
CA PHE A 101 -8.56 -3.21 -2.36
C PHE A 101 -7.90 -2.19 -1.44
N ILE A 102 -6.57 -2.19 -1.38
CA ILE A 102 -5.79 -1.27 -0.53
C ILE A 102 -4.84 -0.48 -1.43
N SER A 103 -5.17 0.80 -1.68
CA SER A 103 -4.42 1.65 -2.60
C SER A 103 -3.01 1.97 -2.10
N ASN A 104 -2.87 2.32 -0.82
CA ASN A 104 -1.61 2.75 -0.22
C ASN A 104 -0.54 1.65 -0.11
N ARG A 105 -0.83 0.43 -0.52
CA ARG A 105 0.08 -0.73 -0.53
C ARG A 105 0.01 -1.55 -1.80
N SER A 106 -0.78 -1.12 -2.79
CA SER A 106 -1.04 -1.90 -4.01
C SER A 106 -1.39 -3.36 -3.68
N LYS A 107 -2.30 -3.56 -2.71
CA LYS A 107 -2.62 -4.90 -2.20
C LYS A 107 -4.07 -5.23 -2.48
N LEU A 108 -4.27 -6.43 -3.00
CA LEU A 108 -5.56 -7.07 -3.20
C LEU A 108 -5.67 -8.26 -2.26
N ILE A 109 -6.79 -8.38 -1.56
CA ILE A 109 -7.03 -9.45 -0.57
C ILE A 109 -8.43 -10.01 -0.81
N THR A 110 -8.58 -11.32 -0.80
CA THR A 110 -9.92 -11.93 -0.77
C THR A 110 -10.43 -11.94 0.66
N PHE A 111 -11.74 -11.77 0.85
CA PHE A 111 -12.31 -11.87 2.20
C PHE A 111 -12.11 -13.25 2.81
N SER A 112 -12.09 -14.31 1.98
CA SER A 112 -11.82 -15.68 2.42
C SER A 112 -10.41 -15.88 3.00
N ASP A 113 -9.44 -15.04 2.61
CA ASP A 113 -8.07 -15.12 3.15
C ASP A 113 -7.93 -14.46 4.53
N ILE A 114 -8.97 -13.79 5.02
CA ILE A 114 -8.96 -13.13 6.33
C ILE A 114 -9.52 -14.08 7.37
N THR A 115 -8.69 -14.56 8.28
CA THR A 115 -9.11 -15.44 9.39
C THR A 115 -9.46 -14.69 10.65
N ARG A 116 -8.84 -13.52 10.85
CA ARG A 116 -9.08 -12.67 12.01
C ARG A 116 -8.89 -11.20 11.65
N VAL A 117 -9.71 -10.33 12.24
CA VAL A 117 -9.57 -8.88 12.14
C VAL A 117 -9.67 -8.25 13.53
N TYR A 118 -8.85 -7.24 13.80
CA TYR A 118 -8.87 -6.56 15.09
C TYR A 118 -8.33 -5.14 15.00
N PRO A 119 -8.89 -4.21 15.81
CA PRO A 119 -8.33 -2.88 15.94
C PRO A 119 -7.00 -2.92 16.69
N TYR A 120 -6.13 -1.96 16.40
CA TYR A 120 -4.90 -1.78 17.15
C TYR A 120 -4.63 -0.31 17.43
N VAL A 121 -3.95 -0.07 18.55
CA VAL A 121 -3.45 1.25 18.96
C VAL A 121 -1.96 1.10 19.23
N LYS A 122 -1.16 1.98 18.64
CA LYS A 122 0.26 2.12 18.96
C LYS A 122 0.44 3.39 19.80
N LYS A 123 1.14 3.26 20.91
CA LYS A 123 1.54 4.38 21.76
C LYS A 123 3.03 4.61 21.62
N SER A 124 3.46 5.87 21.63
CA SER A 124 4.86 6.28 21.71
C SER A 124 4.92 7.39 22.75
N ASP A 125 5.82 7.25 23.73
CA ASP A 125 6.02 8.21 24.82
C ASP A 125 4.72 8.59 25.58
N GLY A 126 3.86 7.58 25.81
CA GLY A 126 2.56 7.75 26.48
C GLY A 126 1.43 8.27 25.58
N PHE A 127 1.72 8.79 24.41
CA PHE A 127 0.73 9.32 23.47
C PHE A 127 0.34 8.28 22.39
N VAL A 128 -0.90 8.36 21.94
CA VAL A 128 -1.35 7.55 20.81
C VAL A 128 -0.70 8.07 19.54
N SER A 129 0.20 7.28 18.95
CA SER A 129 0.90 7.64 17.71
C SER A 129 0.22 7.10 16.45
N GLU A 130 -0.49 5.97 16.58
CA GLU A 130 -1.13 5.31 15.44
C GLU A 130 -2.33 4.47 15.91
N ARG A 131 -3.42 4.53 15.15
CA ARG A 131 -4.58 3.64 15.30
C ARG A 131 -4.87 2.98 13.95
N GLY A 132 -5.63 1.90 13.95
CA GLY A 132 -6.06 1.27 12.71
C GLY A 132 -6.56 -0.16 12.88
N LEU A 133 -6.63 -0.86 11.76
CA LEU A 133 -7.02 -2.28 11.70
C LEU A 133 -5.83 -3.15 11.28
N LYS A 134 -5.77 -4.32 11.87
CA LYS A 134 -4.92 -5.43 11.45
C LYS A 134 -5.79 -6.63 11.10
N TYR A 135 -5.29 -7.47 10.21
CA TYR A 135 -5.87 -8.76 9.95
C TYR A 135 -4.81 -9.87 10.01
N VAL A 136 -5.27 -11.09 10.16
CA VAL A 136 -4.47 -12.31 10.07
C VAL A 136 -4.94 -13.07 8.84
N ASP A 137 -4.01 -13.49 8.00
CA ASP A 137 -4.31 -14.31 6.83
C ASP A 137 -4.46 -15.80 7.18
N THR A 138 -4.84 -16.61 6.20
CA THR A 138 -4.97 -18.06 6.33
C THR A 138 -3.66 -18.77 6.68
N LYS A 139 -2.51 -18.12 6.45
CA LYS A 139 -1.17 -18.62 6.82
C LYS A 139 -0.74 -18.19 8.23
N GLY A 140 -1.58 -17.44 8.95
CA GLY A 140 -1.29 -16.92 10.29
C GLY A 140 -0.46 -15.64 10.31
N HIS A 141 -0.11 -15.06 9.16
CA HIS A 141 0.65 -13.82 9.12
C HIS A 141 -0.21 -12.62 9.47
N ARG A 142 0.36 -11.71 10.25
CA ARG A 142 -0.30 -10.47 10.69
C ARG A 142 0.01 -9.33 9.73
N HIS A 143 -1.02 -8.68 9.24
CA HIS A 143 -0.90 -7.55 8.31
C HIS A 143 -1.64 -6.33 8.84
N LYS A 144 -1.15 -5.13 8.52
CA LYS A 144 -1.92 -3.90 8.72
C LYS A 144 -2.90 -3.74 7.56
N LEU A 145 -4.16 -3.53 7.88
CA LEU A 145 -5.19 -3.21 6.89
C LEU A 145 -5.20 -1.71 6.59
N CYS A 146 -5.34 -0.92 7.63
CA CYS A 146 -5.29 0.54 7.54
C CYS A 146 -4.52 1.15 8.70
N LYS A 147 -4.13 2.41 8.50
CA LYS A 147 -3.48 3.26 9.48
C LYS A 147 -4.19 4.60 9.52
N MET A 148 -4.46 5.09 10.71
CA MET A 148 -5.06 6.38 10.97
C MET A 148 -4.19 7.23 11.87
N GLY A 149 -4.25 8.54 11.67
CA GLY A 149 -3.57 9.48 12.52
C GLY A 149 -4.18 9.56 13.93
N PRO A 150 -3.47 10.13 14.90
CA PRO A 150 -3.91 10.19 16.30
C PRO A 150 -5.15 11.09 16.52
N ARG A 151 -5.41 12.02 15.61
CA ARG A 151 -6.46 13.06 15.75
C ARG A 151 -7.85 12.63 15.32
N ASN A 152 -7.98 11.57 14.55
CA ASN A 152 -9.28 11.09 14.09
C ASN A 152 -9.80 10.05 15.08
N ASP A 153 -11.05 10.16 15.50
CA ASP A 153 -11.73 9.07 16.19
C ASP A 153 -12.41 8.17 15.13
N PRO A 154 -11.72 7.12 14.73
CA PRO A 154 -12.17 6.25 13.65
C PRO A 154 -13.07 5.11 14.14
N ALA A 155 -13.54 5.17 15.39
CA ALA A 155 -14.19 4.03 16.02
C ALA A 155 -15.37 3.52 15.18
N LEU A 156 -16.21 4.43 14.68
CA LEU A 156 -17.37 4.08 13.86
C LEU A 156 -16.95 3.47 12.51
N GLU A 157 -15.98 4.06 11.82
CA GLU A 157 -15.52 3.57 10.53
C GLU A 157 -14.81 2.21 10.65
N ILE A 158 -14.06 2.01 11.74
CA ILE A 158 -13.44 0.72 12.09
C ILE A 158 -14.51 -0.35 12.32
N ILE A 159 -15.54 -0.04 13.12
CA ILE A 159 -16.64 -0.98 13.40
C ILE A 159 -17.38 -1.33 12.11
N GLU A 160 -17.66 -0.35 11.28
CA GLU A 160 -18.33 -0.57 9.99
C GLU A 160 -17.51 -1.49 9.07
N ILE A 161 -16.20 -1.27 8.95
CA ILE A 161 -15.35 -2.15 8.13
C ILE A 161 -15.31 -3.57 8.69
N ILE A 162 -15.19 -3.73 9.99
CA ILE A 162 -15.23 -5.05 10.65
C ILE A 162 -16.56 -5.73 10.33
N SER A 163 -17.68 -5.04 10.46
CA SER A 163 -19.02 -5.55 10.15
C SER A 163 -19.15 -6.00 8.69
N ILE A 164 -18.63 -5.19 7.74
CA ILE A 164 -18.63 -5.57 6.33
C ILE A 164 -17.74 -6.80 6.09
N ILE A 165 -16.53 -6.86 6.67
CA ILE A 165 -15.66 -8.03 6.53
C ILE A 165 -16.36 -9.27 7.09
N GLN A 166 -17.02 -9.16 8.23
CA GLN A 166 -17.73 -10.26 8.86
C GLN A 166 -18.94 -10.71 8.04
N SER A 167 -19.68 -9.77 7.44
CA SER A 167 -20.81 -10.12 6.56
C SER A 167 -20.36 -10.86 5.30
N LYS A 168 -19.15 -10.57 4.78
CA LYS A 168 -18.56 -11.22 3.60
C LYS A 168 -17.84 -12.54 3.93
N ASN A 169 -17.32 -12.65 5.15
CA ASN A 169 -16.69 -13.86 5.66
C ASN A 169 -17.17 -14.13 7.11
N PRO A 170 -18.28 -14.86 7.30
CA PRO A 170 -18.83 -15.14 8.64
C PRO A 170 -17.88 -15.91 9.56
N CYS A 171 -16.88 -16.61 9.01
CA CYS A 171 -15.88 -17.36 9.78
C CYS A 171 -14.77 -16.48 10.37
N VAL A 172 -14.73 -15.19 10.04
CA VAL A 172 -13.73 -14.26 10.56
C VAL A 172 -13.91 -14.07 12.07
N LYS A 173 -12.81 -14.28 12.81
CA LYS A 173 -12.76 -13.99 14.24
C LYS A 173 -12.48 -12.50 14.47
N ILE A 174 -13.24 -11.89 15.38
CA ILE A 174 -13.02 -10.51 15.81
C ILE A 174 -12.24 -10.49 17.11
N GLY A 175 -11.26 -9.59 17.21
CA GLY A 175 -10.44 -9.43 18.41
C GLY A 175 -9.06 -10.09 18.30
N ARG A 176 -8.25 -9.88 19.35
CA ARG A 176 -6.88 -10.41 19.44
C ARG A 176 -6.84 -11.89 19.76
#